data_7e974a54c9e1ca2620db1685b534468a
#
_entry.id   7e974a54c9e1ca2620db1685b534468a
#
_cell.length_a   1.000
_cell.length_b   1.000
_cell.length_c   1.000
_cell.angle_alpha   90.00
_cell.angle_beta   90.00
_cell.angle_gamma   90.00
#
_symmetry.space_group_name_H-M   'P 1'
#
loop_
_entity.id
_entity.type
_entity.pdbx_description
1 polymer ?
#
loop_
_entity_poly.entity_id
_entity_poly.type
_entity_poly.pdbx_seq_one_letter_code
_entity_poly.pdbx_strand_id
1 'polypeptide(L)'
;MRIKTASLFERTFEDLLSCGHKYYSKKTLKNLYARYKECRLMLLENPNFGQLEPLLEGFQLEYRRIFIQPYFKIIYTINNDEIILVDLWDVRQSPINLRERIENV
;
A
#
# COMPACT_ATOMS: atom_id res chain seq x y z
N MET A 1 3.73 -13.77 12.51
CA MET A 1 4.21 -12.51 11.91
C MET A 1 3.16 -11.44 12.13
N ARG A 2 3.57 -10.22 12.40
CA ARG A 2 2.65 -9.11 12.68
C ARG A 2 2.64 -8.12 11.53
N ILE A 3 1.52 -7.39 11.39
CA ILE A 3 1.41 -6.30 10.42
C ILE A 3 1.51 -4.97 11.16
N LYS A 4 2.40 -4.09 10.69
CA LYS A 4 2.49 -2.70 11.13
C LYS A 4 2.17 -1.79 9.96
N THR A 5 1.75 -0.57 10.27
CA THR A 5 1.54 0.47 9.27
C THR A 5 2.53 1.59 9.49
N ALA A 6 3.21 2.01 8.42
CA ALA A 6 4.08 3.17 8.48
C ALA A 6 3.24 4.45 8.51
N SER A 7 3.81 5.52 9.06
CA SER A 7 3.12 6.82 9.13
C SER A 7 2.64 7.32 7.77
N LEU A 8 3.45 7.10 6.75
CA LEU A 8 3.08 7.48 5.38
C LEU A 8 1.82 6.76 4.93
N PHE A 9 1.73 5.43 5.17
CA PHE A 9 0.56 4.64 4.83
C PHE A 9 -0.67 5.17 5.57
N GLU A 10 -0.54 5.41 6.86
CA GLU A 10 -1.66 5.87 7.67
C GLU A 10 -2.20 7.21 7.18
N ARG A 11 -1.30 8.16 6.87
CA ARG A 11 -1.70 9.47 6.36
C ARG A 11 -2.40 9.37 5.01
N THR A 12 -1.82 8.60 4.09
CA THR A 12 -2.40 8.43 2.75
C THR A 12 -3.78 7.80 2.84
N PHE A 13 -3.92 6.75 3.65
CA PHE A 13 -5.18 6.04 3.79
C PHE A 13 -6.25 6.92 4.45
N GLU A 14 -5.86 7.63 5.50
CA GLU A 14 -6.75 8.54 6.22
C GLU A 14 -7.23 9.68 5.31
N ASP A 15 -6.31 10.27 4.55
CA ASP A 15 -6.66 11.32 3.59
C ASP A 15 -7.62 10.79 2.53
N LEU A 16 -7.40 9.57 2.04
CA LEU A 16 -8.27 8.97 1.05
C LEU A 16 -9.68 8.77 1.61
N LEU A 17 -9.80 8.28 2.84
CA LEU A 17 -11.10 8.03 3.45
C LEU A 17 -11.83 9.32 3.83
N SER A 18 -11.11 10.36 4.26
CA SER A 18 -11.72 11.62 4.69
C SER A 18 -12.01 12.58 3.54
N CYS A 19 -11.14 12.64 2.54
CA CYS A 19 -11.23 13.57 1.41
C CYS A 19 -11.54 12.91 0.08
N GLY A 20 -11.46 11.59 0.03
CA GLY A 20 -11.65 10.85 -1.22
C GLY A 20 -13.04 10.97 -1.81
N HIS A 21 -14.03 11.35 -0.99
CA HIS A 21 -15.41 11.54 -1.47
C HIS A 21 -15.52 12.61 -2.56
N LYS A 22 -14.51 13.47 -2.69
CA LYS A 22 -14.45 14.48 -3.75
C LYS A 22 -14.17 13.85 -5.11
N TYR A 23 -13.56 12.66 -5.13
CA TYR A 23 -13.10 12.00 -6.36
C TYR A 23 -13.68 10.62 -6.56
N TYR A 24 -14.18 9.99 -5.49
CA TYR A 24 -14.65 8.62 -5.51
C TYR A 24 -16.00 8.51 -4.83
N SER A 25 -16.85 7.60 -5.33
CA SER A 25 -18.14 7.34 -4.69
C SER A 25 -17.95 6.67 -3.34
N LYS A 26 -18.99 6.74 -2.49
CA LYS A 26 -19.00 6.03 -1.22
C LYS A 26 -18.80 4.53 -1.42
N LYS A 27 -19.41 3.98 -2.47
CA LYS A 27 -19.30 2.56 -2.81
C LYS A 27 -17.86 2.19 -3.11
N THR A 28 -17.17 3.01 -3.91
CA THR A 28 -15.76 2.78 -4.25
C THR A 28 -14.89 2.78 -3.00
N LEU A 29 -15.07 3.77 -2.11
CA LEU A 29 -14.28 3.85 -0.88
C LEU A 29 -14.59 2.68 0.07
N LYS A 30 -15.84 2.27 0.14
CA LYS A 30 -16.25 1.14 0.96
C LYS A 30 -15.63 -0.17 0.46
N ASN A 31 -15.63 -0.36 -0.86
CA ASN A 31 -15.02 -1.53 -1.49
C ASN A 31 -13.50 -1.52 -1.29
N LEU A 32 -12.88 -0.37 -1.40
CA LEU A 32 -11.43 -0.22 -1.17
C LEU A 32 -11.08 -0.65 0.25
N TYR A 33 -11.85 -0.21 1.24
CA TYR A 33 -11.62 -0.57 2.64
C TYR A 33 -11.80 -2.07 2.87
N ALA A 34 -12.83 -2.66 2.27
CA ALA A 34 -13.08 -4.11 2.38
C ALA A 34 -11.93 -4.92 1.77
N ARG A 35 -11.44 -4.51 0.60
CA ARG A 35 -10.30 -5.17 -0.05
C ARG A 35 -9.03 -5.01 0.78
N TYR A 36 -8.84 -3.88 1.41
CA TYR A 36 -7.72 -3.66 2.30
C TYR A 36 -7.73 -4.66 3.46
N LYS A 37 -8.89 -4.87 4.09
CA LYS A 37 -9.00 -5.83 5.19
C LYS A 37 -8.71 -7.27 4.73
N GLU A 38 -9.21 -7.65 3.57
CA GLU A 38 -8.91 -8.96 2.99
C GLU A 38 -7.40 -9.12 2.72
N CYS A 39 -6.78 -8.08 2.20
CA CYS A 39 -5.35 -8.07 1.92
C CYS A 39 -4.54 -8.33 3.20
N ARG A 40 -4.90 -7.71 4.31
CA ARG A 40 -4.22 -7.93 5.59
C ARG A 40 -4.27 -9.40 6.00
N LEU A 41 -5.43 -10.03 5.86
CA LEU A 41 -5.58 -11.44 6.20
C LEU A 41 -4.74 -12.34 5.28
N MET A 42 -4.74 -12.03 3.99
CA MET A 42 -3.94 -12.79 3.02
C MET A 42 -2.44 -12.68 3.31
N LEU A 43 -1.97 -11.51 3.68
CA LEU A 43 -0.57 -11.29 4.02
C LEU A 43 -0.16 -12.04 5.28
N LEU A 44 -1.04 -12.15 6.26
CA LEU A 44 -0.75 -12.93 7.47
C LEU A 44 -0.60 -14.42 7.17
N GLU A 45 -1.35 -14.93 6.19
CA GLU A 45 -1.23 -16.32 5.77
C GLU A 45 0.00 -16.55 4.88
N ASN A 46 0.28 -15.60 3.99
CA ASN A 46 1.42 -15.71 3.07
C ASN A 46 2.06 -14.33 2.86
N PRO A 47 3.09 -13.99 3.66
CA PRO A 47 3.74 -12.68 3.55
C PRO A 47 4.35 -12.38 2.18
N ASN A 48 4.69 -13.41 1.43
CA ASN A 48 5.28 -13.26 0.10
C ASN A 48 4.23 -13.25 -1.02
N PHE A 49 2.96 -13.07 -0.68
CA PHE A 49 1.87 -13.09 -1.64
C PHE A 49 2.03 -12.02 -2.72
N GLY A 50 2.47 -10.82 -2.34
CA GLY A 50 2.68 -9.73 -3.28
C GLY A 50 3.91 -9.95 -4.14
N GLN A 51 3.89 -9.34 -5.32
CA GLN A 51 5.03 -9.36 -6.23
C GLN A 51 6.00 -8.24 -5.90
N LEU A 52 7.27 -8.41 -6.26
CA LEU A 52 8.27 -7.36 -6.10
C LEU A 52 7.84 -6.13 -6.91
N GLU A 53 8.02 -4.93 -6.31
CA GLU A 53 7.65 -3.69 -6.95
C GLU A 53 8.80 -3.20 -7.83
N PRO A 54 8.66 -3.22 -9.18
CA PRO A 54 9.76 -2.83 -10.07
C PRO A 54 10.18 -1.38 -9.91
N LEU A 55 9.25 -0.48 -9.53
CA LEU A 55 9.55 0.94 -9.40
C LEU A 55 10.48 1.23 -8.22
N LEU A 56 10.61 0.30 -7.28
CA LEU A 56 11.42 0.45 -6.09
C LEU A 56 12.63 -0.50 -6.10
N GLU A 57 13.00 -0.97 -7.26
CA GLU A 57 14.20 -1.76 -7.42
C GLU A 57 15.44 -0.92 -7.09
N GLY A 58 16.39 -1.50 -6.39
CA GLY A 58 17.62 -0.81 -6.02
C GLY A 58 17.60 -0.17 -4.64
N PHE A 59 16.46 -0.12 -3.97
CA PHE A 59 16.43 0.31 -2.58
C PHE A 59 17.04 -0.76 -1.67
N GLN A 60 17.47 -0.34 -0.49
CA GLN A 60 18.08 -1.25 0.49
C GLN A 60 17.13 -2.37 0.91
N LEU A 61 15.85 -2.04 1.11
CA LEU A 61 14.81 -3.02 1.43
C LEU A 61 14.12 -3.48 0.16
N GLU A 62 13.65 -4.72 0.17
CA GLU A 62 12.78 -5.23 -0.88
C GLU A 62 11.35 -4.77 -0.63
N TYR A 63 10.75 -4.14 -1.62
CA TYR A 63 9.37 -3.71 -1.55
C TYR A 63 8.51 -4.57 -2.46
N ARG A 64 7.34 -4.97 -1.95
CA ARG A 64 6.35 -5.75 -2.67
C ARG A 64 5.08 -4.94 -2.81
N ARG A 65 4.23 -5.37 -3.74
CA ARG A 65 2.95 -4.69 -4.00
C ARG A 65 1.82 -5.69 -4.09
N ILE A 66 0.62 -5.25 -3.67
CA ILE A 66 -0.62 -5.96 -3.91
C ILE A 66 -1.65 -4.94 -4.40
N PHE A 67 -2.27 -5.24 -5.55
CA PHE A 67 -3.37 -4.42 -6.04
C PHE A 67 -4.64 -4.75 -5.27
N ILE A 68 -5.27 -3.73 -4.69
CA ILE A 68 -6.52 -3.89 -3.94
C ILE A 68 -7.73 -3.31 -4.67
N GLN A 69 -7.45 -2.48 -5.71
CA GLN A 69 -8.42 -1.93 -6.65
C GLN A 69 -7.68 -1.71 -7.97
N PRO A 70 -8.36 -1.53 -9.10
CA PRO A 70 -7.67 -1.38 -10.38
C PRO A 70 -6.59 -0.30 -10.39
N TYR A 71 -6.78 0.78 -9.62
CA TYR A 71 -5.85 1.90 -9.60
C TYR A 71 -5.07 2.06 -8.30
N PHE A 72 -5.27 1.17 -7.33
CA PHE A 72 -4.60 1.28 -6.03
C PHE A 72 -3.81 0.02 -5.73
N LYS A 73 -2.58 0.22 -5.28
CA LYS A 73 -1.76 -0.88 -4.77
C LYS A 73 -1.19 -0.53 -3.41
N ILE A 74 -1.07 -1.53 -2.55
CA ILE A 74 -0.39 -1.41 -1.28
C ILE A 74 1.06 -1.78 -1.50
N ILE A 75 1.95 -0.87 -1.10
CA ILE A 75 3.39 -1.13 -1.06
C ILE A 75 3.73 -1.61 0.35
N TYR A 76 4.43 -2.73 0.44
CA TYR A 76 4.82 -3.26 1.74
C TYR A 76 6.20 -3.87 1.68
N THR A 77 6.80 -4.07 2.83
CA THR A 77 8.07 -4.77 2.98
C THR A 77 7.98 -5.71 4.18
N ILE A 78 8.88 -6.69 4.23
CA ILE A 78 8.99 -7.62 5.34
C ILE A 78 10.33 -7.35 6.01
N ASN A 79 10.30 -7.07 7.31
CA ASN A 79 11.50 -6.75 8.07
C ASN A 79 11.36 -7.32 9.49
N ASN A 80 12.33 -8.16 9.90
CA ASN A 80 12.38 -8.72 11.25
C ASN A 80 11.06 -9.37 11.70
N ASP A 81 10.49 -10.25 10.89
CA ASP A 81 9.24 -10.95 11.17
C ASP A 81 8.02 -10.04 11.26
N GLU A 82 8.13 -8.83 10.72
CA GLU A 82 7.01 -7.92 10.62
C GLU A 82 6.72 -7.58 9.17
N ILE A 83 5.45 -7.51 8.82
CA ILE A 83 4.99 -6.98 7.55
C ILE A 83 4.69 -5.52 7.77
N ILE A 84 5.35 -4.64 7.03
CA ILE A 84 5.19 -3.20 7.18
C ILE A 84 4.47 -2.66 5.94
N LEU A 85 3.25 -2.17 6.11
CA LEU A 85 2.51 -1.49 5.05
C LEU A 85 3.09 -0.08 4.94
N VAL A 86 3.76 0.21 3.83
CA VAL A 86 4.54 1.42 3.68
C VAL A 86 3.73 2.55 3.06
N ASP A 87 2.97 2.26 2.02
CA ASP A 87 2.16 3.28 1.33
C ASP A 87 1.00 2.65 0.58
N LEU A 88 -0.02 3.46 0.34
CA LEU A 88 -1.12 3.15 -0.55
C LEU A 88 -0.96 4.06 -1.77
N TRP A 89 -0.74 3.46 -2.94
CA TRP A 89 -0.34 4.21 -4.13
C TRP A 89 -1.39 4.15 -5.21
N ASP A 90 -1.76 5.33 -5.74
CA ASP A 90 -2.60 5.44 -6.93
C ASP A 90 -1.69 5.33 -8.15
N VAL A 91 -1.84 4.26 -8.93
CA VAL A 91 -0.96 3.94 -10.06
C VAL A 91 -1.07 4.93 -11.22
N ARG A 92 -2.06 5.81 -11.19
CA ARG A 92 -2.20 6.86 -12.22
C ARG A 92 -1.25 8.02 -12.00
N GLN A 93 -0.63 8.12 -10.81
CA GLN A 93 0.39 9.12 -10.54
C GLN A 93 1.71 8.74 -11.20
N SER A 94 2.57 9.73 -11.43
CA SER A 94 3.86 9.51 -12.07
C SER A 94 4.71 8.54 -11.25
N PRO A 95 5.32 7.52 -11.90
CA PRO A 95 6.15 6.53 -11.18
C PRO A 95 7.30 7.13 -10.37
N ILE A 96 7.90 8.22 -10.85
CA ILE A 96 9.01 8.85 -10.12
C ILE A 96 8.56 9.36 -8.75
N ASN A 97 7.29 9.76 -8.62
CA ASN A 97 6.77 10.26 -7.36
C ASN A 97 6.76 9.16 -6.30
N LEU A 98 6.52 7.91 -6.68
CA LEU A 98 6.56 6.80 -5.73
C LEU A 98 7.97 6.64 -5.15
N ARG A 99 8.99 6.65 -6.01
CA ARG A 99 10.38 6.54 -5.55
C ARG A 99 10.73 7.67 -4.58
N GLU A 100 10.37 8.90 -4.93
CA GLU A 100 10.65 10.06 -4.08
C GLU A 100 9.95 9.97 -2.73
N ARG A 101 8.70 9.50 -2.71
CA ARG A 101 7.97 9.32 -1.45
C ARG A 101 8.64 8.30 -0.54
N ILE A 102 9.08 7.18 -1.11
CA ILE A 102 9.73 6.11 -0.32
C ILE A 102 11.12 6.54 0.14
N GLU A 103 11.86 7.28 -0.68
CA GLU A 103 13.18 7.80 -0.29
C GLU A 103 13.10 8.73 0.92
N ASN A 104 11.98 9.41 1.10
CA ASN A 104 11.79 10.40 2.17
C ASN A 104 11.06 9.84 3.40
N VAL A 105 10.88 8.55 3.46
CA VAL A 105 10.21 7.90 4.59
C VAL A 105 11.17 7.61 5.74
#